data_65317e3b4b89423af5ff403b685207c3
#
_entry.id   65317e3b4b89423af5ff403b685207c3
#
_cell.length_a   1.000
_cell.length_b   1.000
_cell.length_c   1.000
_cell.angle_alpha   90.00
_cell.angle_beta   90.00
_cell.angle_gamma   90.00
#
_symmetry.space_group_name_H-M   'P 1'
#
loop_
_entity.id
_entity.type
_entity.pdbx_description
1 polymer ?
#
loop_
_entity_poly.entity_id
_entity_poly.type
_entity_poly.pdbx_seq_one_letter_code
_entity_poly.pdbx_strand_id
1 'polypeptide(L)' 'MLASEQKTIVREYRESKGLSIKEVSKGAKIPIGTLYDVEIGRRSLKDNKAKKIADFLEVPIEKLFRPTYYRAISITD' A
#
# COMPACT_ATOMS: atom_id res chain seq x y z
N MET A 1 -20.33 13.49 2.79
CA MET A 1 -18.99 12.99 2.93
C MET A 1 -18.46 12.38 1.65
N LEU A 2 -17.28 12.72 1.28
CA LEU A 2 -16.69 12.19 0.09
C LEU A 2 -15.97 10.91 0.38
N ALA A 3 -16.12 9.97 -0.52
CA ALA A 3 -15.49 8.68 -0.38
C ALA A 3 -14.41 8.48 -1.43
N SER A 4 -13.72 9.56 -1.79
CA SER A 4 -12.70 9.46 -2.81
C SER A 4 -11.50 8.69 -2.32
N GLU A 5 -11.27 8.66 -1.01
CA GLU A 5 -10.15 7.92 -0.44
C GLU A 5 -10.67 6.71 0.30
N GLN A 6 -10.05 5.58 0.04
CA GLN A 6 -10.36 4.36 0.75
C GLN A 6 -9.21 4.03 1.69
N LYS A 7 -9.56 3.46 2.84
CA LYS A 7 -8.52 2.94 3.70
C LYS A 7 -8.19 1.54 3.24
N THR A 8 -6.93 1.31 2.92
CA THR A 8 -6.49 0.00 2.43
C THR A 8 -5.75 -0.75 3.51
N ILE A 9 -5.58 -2.04 3.28
CA ILE A 9 -4.79 -2.89 4.18
C ILE A 9 -3.34 -2.39 4.24
N VAL A 10 -2.81 -1.89 3.13
CA VAL A 10 -1.45 -1.35 3.11
C VAL A 10 -1.33 -0.22 4.13
N ARG A 11 -2.26 0.72 4.09
CA ARG A 11 -2.24 1.85 5.02
C ARG A 11 -2.41 1.38 6.45
N GLU A 12 -3.29 0.42 6.67
CA GLU A 12 -3.52 -0.07 8.03
C GLU A 12 -2.28 -0.73 8.61
N TYR A 13 -1.59 -1.56 7.82
CA TYR A 13 -0.35 -2.18 8.30
C TYR A 13 0.71 -1.14 8.59
N ARG A 14 0.83 -0.15 7.69
CA ARG A 14 1.81 0.91 7.92
C ARG A 14 1.54 1.63 9.23
N GLU A 15 0.29 2.04 9.43
CA GLU A 15 -0.09 2.78 10.63
C GLU A 15 0.07 1.94 11.89
N SER A 16 -0.27 0.66 11.81
CA SER A 16 -0.17 -0.22 12.97
C SER A 16 1.28 -0.43 13.40
N LYS A 17 2.22 -0.26 12.48
CA LYS A 17 3.65 -0.38 12.78
C LYS A 17 4.25 0.96 13.19
N GLY A 18 3.46 2.00 13.25
CA GLY A 18 3.94 3.33 13.64
C GLY A 18 4.83 3.98 12.60
N LEU A 19 4.70 3.59 11.33
CA LEU A 19 5.54 4.11 10.27
C LEU A 19 4.86 5.24 9.54
N SER A 20 5.63 6.28 9.19
CA SER A 20 5.11 7.35 8.34
C SER A 20 5.14 6.91 6.89
N ILE A 21 4.33 7.58 6.06
CA ILE A 21 4.35 7.28 4.63
C ILE A 21 5.74 7.56 4.05
N LYS A 22 6.42 8.57 4.57
CA LYS A 22 7.77 8.91 4.13
C LYS A 22 8.75 7.79 4.45
N GLU A 23 8.63 7.20 5.62
CA GLU A 23 9.50 6.09 6.00
C GLU A 23 9.32 4.89 5.08
N VAL A 24 8.08 4.54 4.77
CA VAL A 24 7.83 3.41 3.89
C VAL A 24 8.28 3.74 2.46
N SER A 25 8.03 4.97 2.02
CA SER A 25 8.48 5.40 0.69
C SER A 25 9.98 5.21 0.54
N LYS A 26 10.75 5.65 1.54
CA LYS A 26 12.20 5.51 1.48
C LYS A 26 12.64 4.06 1.60
N GLY A 27 12.05 3.33 2.52
CA GLY A 27 12.45 1.94 2.76
C GLY A 27 12.12 1.02 1.60
N ALA A 28 10.95 1.19 1.01
CA ALA A 28 10.52 0.37 -0.12
C ALA A 28 11.00 0.92 -1.46
N LYS A 29 11.59 2.12 -1.47
CA LYS A 29 12.07 2.79 -2.68
C LYS A 29 10.94 3.00 -3.68
N ILE A 30 9.83 3.51 -3.18
CA ILE A 30 8.64 3.86 -3.96
C ILE A 30 8.43 5.36 -3.81
N PRO A 31 8.24 6.12 -4.90
CA PRO A 31 7.97 7.55 -4.76
C PRO A 31 6.78 7.81 -3.84
N ILE A 32 6.87 8.84 -3.02
CA ILE A 32 5.88 9.06 -1.99
C ILE A 32 4.49 9.32 -2.58
N GLY A 33 4.40 10.03 -3.70
CA GLY A 33 3.12 10.25 -4.35
C GLY A 33 2.50 8.95 -4.86
N THR A 34 3.34 8.08 -5.41
CA THR A 34 2.88 6.77 -5.85
C THR A 34 2.37 5.94 -4.67
N LEU A 35 3.13 5.94 -3.58
CA LEU A 35 2.72 5.20 -2.39
C LEU A 35 1.41 5.73 -1.83
N TYR A 36 1.26 7.05 -1.79
CA TYR A 36 0.03 7.66 -1.32
C TYR A 36 -1.17 7.18 -2.16
N ASP A 37 -1.02 7.20 -3.49
CA ASP A 37 -2.10 6.77 -4.38
C ASP A 37 -2.44 5.29 -4.17
N VAL A 38 -1.43 4.48 -3.89
CA VAL A 38 -1.65 3.07 -3.60
C VAL A 38 -2.42 2.90 -2.30
N GLU A 39 -2.06 3.68 -1.28
CA GLU A 39 -2.67 3.54 0.04
C GLU A 39 -4.13 3.96 0.07
N ILE A 40 -4.54 4.84 -0.83
CA ILE A 40 -5.95 5.24 -0.90
C ILE A 40 -6.73 4.46 -1.97
N GLY A 41 -6.09 3.46 -2.57
CA GLY A 41 -6.76 2.59 -3.54
C GLY A 41 -6.90 3.16 -4.93
N ARG A 42 -6.17 4.23 -5.24
CA ARG A 42 -6.30 4.90 -6.52
C ARG A 42 -5.41 4.32 -7.61
N ARG A 43 -4.35 3.63 -7.24
CA ARG A 43 -3.34 3.17 -8.19
C ARG A 43 -2.95 1.74 -7.92
N SER A 44 -2.75 0.97 -8.98
CA SER A 44 -2.16 -0.36 -8.87
C SER A 44 -0.67 -0.28 -9.19
N LEU A 45 0.06 -1.34 -8.85
CA LEU A 45 1.50 -1.41 -9.04
C LEU A 45 1.86 -2.65 -9.83
N LYS A 46 3.03 -2.64 -10.43
CA LYS A 46 3.61 -3.86 -10.96
C LYS A 46 4.06 -4.74 -9.81
N ASP A 47 4.15 -6.04 -10.08
CA ASP A 47 4.43 -7.02 -9.03
C ASP A 47 5.73 -6.74 -8.29
N ASN A 48 6.79 -6.30 -9.00
CA ASN A 48 8.07 -6.04 -8.34
C ASN A 48 7.97 -4.88 -7.35
N LYS A 49 7.17 -3.86 -7.65
CA LYS A 49 7.00 -2.73 -6.73
C LYS A 49 6.09 -3.10 -5.57
N ALA A 50 5.03 -3.87 -5.84
CA ALA A 50 4.17 -4.35 -4.77
C ALA A 50 4.97 -5.22 -3.81
N LYS A 51 5.87 -6.05 -4.34
CA LYS A 51 6.71 -6.90 -3.51
C LYS A 51 7.64 -6.09 -2.62
N LYS A 52 8.16 -4.97 -3.12
CA LYS A 52 9.03 -4.11 -2.30
C LYS A 52 8.30 -3.58 -1.08
N ILE A 53 7.04 -3.20 -1.25
CA ILE A 53 6.23 -2.72 -0.13
C ILE A 53 5.98 -3.86 0.84
N ALA A 54 5.59 -5.02 0.33
CA ALA A 54 5.30 -6.17 1.17
C ALA A 54 6.53 -6.60 1.96
N ASP A 55 7.68 -6.63 1.31
CA ASP A 55 8.93 -7.02 1.96
C ASP A 55 9.29 -6.02 3.06
N PHE A 56 9.15 -4.74 2.79
CA PHE A 56 9.49 -3.73 3.78
C PHE A 56 8.58 -3.82 5.00
N LEU A 57 7.29 -4.05 4.77
CA LEU A 57 6.32 -4.18 5.86
C LEU A 57 6.35 -5.56 6.51
N GLU A 58 7.06 -6.51 5.91
CA GLU A 58 7.16 -7.88 6.40
C GLU A 58 5.82 -8.58 6.45
N VAL A 59 5.04 -8.39 5.39
CA VAL A 59 3.71 -8.97 5.24
C VAL A 59 3.65 -9.67 3.90
N PRO A 60 3.05 -10.87 3.81
CA PRO A 60 2.91 -11.52 2.51
C PRO A 60 2.16 -10.63 1.53
N ILE A 61 2.64 -10.62 0.28
CA ILE A 61 2.08 -9.72 -0.73
C ILE A 61 0.59 -9.95 -0.95
N GLU A 62 0.14 -11.18 -0.86
CA GLU A 62 -1.26 -11.50 -1.09
C GLU A 62 -2.18 -10.98 0.00
N LYS A 63 -1.64 -10.62 1.16
CA LYS A 63 -2.44 -9.99 2.21
C LYS A 63 -2.62 -8.50 1.99
N LEU A 64 -1.80 -7.90 1.14
CA LEU A 64 -1.82 -6.46 0.91
C LEU A 64 -2.47 -6.09 -0.41
N PHE A 65 -2.32 -6.94 -1.43
CA PHE A 65 -2.67 -6.60 -2.80
C PHE A 65 -3.48 -7.71 -3.44
N ARG A 66 -4.36 -7.31 -4.37
CA ARG A 66 -5.02 -8.27 -5.24
C ARG A 66 -4.04 -8.73 -6.30
N PRO A 67 -3.89 -10.03 -6.52
CA PRO A 67 -2.77 -10.54 -7.33
C PRO A 67 -2.83 -10.18 -8.82
N THR A 68 -4.01 -9.97 -9.38
CA THR A 68 -4.10 -9.76 -10.82
C THR A 68 -3.40 -8.49 -11.27
N TYR A 69 -3.54 -7.42 -10.52
CA TYR A 69 -2.95 -6.13 -10.89
C TYR A 69 -2.44 -5.36 -9.68
N TYR A 70 -2.28 -6.06 -8.58
CA TYR A 70 -1.64 -5.53 -7.36
C TYR A 70 -2.18 -4.17 -6.92
N ARG A 71 -3.48 -4.09 -6.84
CA ARG A 71 -4.14 -2.97 -6.21
C ARG A 71 -4.33 -3.30 -4.73
N ALA A 72 -4.04 -2.33 -3.86
CA ALA A 72 -4.16 -2.55 -2.43
C ALA A 72 -5.60 -2.92 -2.08
N ILE A 73 -5.74 -3.91 -1.21
CA ILE A 73 -7.06 -4.40 -0.80
C ILE A 73 -7.73 -3.36 0.08
N SER A 74 -8.97 -3.03 -0.25
CA SER A 74 -9.74 -2.07 0.52
C SER A 74 -10.31 -2.74 1.77
N ILE A 75 -10.27 -2.01 2.88
CA ILE A 75 -10.81 -2.53 4.13
C ILE A 75 -12.33 -2.50 4.13
N THR A 76 -12.89 -1.55 3.40
CA THR A 76 -14.33 -1.31 3.46
C THR A 76 -15.14 -2.14 2.47
N ASP A 77 -14.51 -2.93 1.67
CA ASP A 77 -15.24 -3.75 0.68
C ASP A 77 -16.01 -4.89 1.31
#